data_c95e03fb74173c149af64b189be8ce58
#
_entry.id   c95e03fb74173c149af64b189be8ce58
#
_cell.length_a   1.000
_cell.length_b   1.000
_cell.length_c   1.000
_cell.angle_alpha   90.00
_cell.angle_beta   90.00
_cell.angle_gamma   90.00
#
_symmetry.space_group_name_H-M   'P 1'
#
loop_
_entity.id
_entity.type
_entity.pdbx_description
1 polymer ?
#
loop_
_entity_poly.entity_id
_entity_poly.type
_entity_poly.pdbx_seq_one_letter_code
_entity_poly.pdbx_strand_id
1 'polypeptide(L)'
;MTFPIHDRAHHDAVCDKCVFDTDLHHFEEDVVDASRQRLVLVDLWADWCGPCHHLAPILARVVPDYGGRVRLAKVEVDEGDNMKIAGRNGARGFPTVLLYKDGAVVDRFHGAKPEHFVRDFIDRHLEA
;
A
#
# COMPACT_ATOMS: atom_id res chain seq x y z
N MET A 1 10.66 20.77 -21.22
CA MET A 1 11.37 20.29 -20.57
C MET A 1 11.66 19.82 -19.94
N THR A 2 11.33 20.12 -20.16
CA THR A 2 11.90 19.62 -19.45
C THR A 2 12.02 19.24 -18.81
N PHE A 3 12.13 19.66 -18.96
CA PHE A 3 12.54 19.28 -18.00
C PHE A 3 12.61 18.81 -17.49
N PRO A 4 12.07 18.73 -17.72
CA PRO A 4 12.42 18.36 -16.91
C PRO A 4 12.59 18.00 -16.31
N ILE A 5 12.25 18.20 -16.40
CA ILE A 5 12.68 17.94 -15.56
C ILE A 5 12.58 17.63 -15.08
N HIS A 6 12.39 17.81 -15.17
CA HIS A 6 12.67 17.62 -14.35
C HIS A 6 12.48 17.16 -14.00
N ASP A 7 11.92 17.33 -14.37
CA ASP A 7 12.15 17.01 -13.84
C ASP A 7 12.02 16.45 -13.66
N ARG A 8 11.58 16.31 -13.86
CA ARG A 8 11.80 15.87 -13.36
C ARG A 8 11.82 15.36 -12.92
N ALA A 9 11.54 15.56 -13.11
CA ALA A 9 11.83 15.19 -12.52
C ALA A 9 11.65 14.85 -12.13
N HIS A 10 11.30 14.78 -12.10
CA HIS A 10 11.28 14.48 -11.53
C HIS A 10 10.75 14.04 -11.36
N HIS A 11 10.39 14.01 -11.54
CA HIS A 11 10.05 13.51 -11.36
C HIS A 11 9.86 12.82 -11.10
N ASP A 12 9.62 12.59 -11.51
CA ASP A 12 9.37 11.78 -11.06
C ASP A 12 9.42 11.31 -10.09
N ALA A 13 9.23 11.47 -10.21
CA ALA A 13 9.97 11.06 -9.07
C ALA A 13 9.10 10.62 -7.91
N VAL A 14 8.89 11.50 -6.94
CA VAL A 14 8.14 11.15 -5.72
C VAL A 14 6.65 11.41 -5.94
N CYS A 15 5.84 10.42 -5.57
CA CYS A 15 4.39 10.52 -5.70
C CYS A 15 3.79 10.97 -4.37
N ASP A 16 3.21 12.16 -4.33
CA ASP A 16 2.65 12.72 -3.09
C ASP A 16 1.19 12.34 -2.85
N LYS A 17 0.57 11.61 -3.77
CA LYS A 17 -0.82 11.15 -3.63
C LYS A 17 -0.92 9.64 -3.61
N CYS A 18 0.21 8.97 -3.42
CA CYS A 18 0.23 7.52 -3.48
C CYS A 18 -0.06 6.85 -2.13
N VAL A 19 -0.16 7.64 -1.07
CA VAL A 19 -0.51 7.12 0.26
C VAL A 19 -1.83 7.76 0.65
N PHE A 20 -2.85 6.95 0.91
CA PHE A 20 -4.17 7.47 1.20
C PHE A 20 -4.95 6.50 2.08
N ASP A 21 -5.98 7.01 2.75
CA ASP A 21 -6.88 6.20 3.56
C ASP A 21 -8.06 5.76 2.72
N THR A 22 -8.54 4.54 2.96
CA THR A 22 -9.74 4.04 2.31
C THR A 22 -10.57 3.25 3.32
N ASP A 23 -11.73 2.78 2.90
CA ASP A 23 -12.66 2.05 3.75
C ASP A 23 -13.40 0.99 2.94
N LEU A 24 -14.30 0.25 3.61
CA LEU A 24 -15.04 -0.81 2.96
C LEU A 24 -15.85 -0.32 1.76
N HIS A 25 -16.44 0.85 1.85
CA HIS A 25 -17.34 1.36 0.80
C HIS A 25 -16.59 1.83 -0.44
N HIS A 26 -15.32 2.19 -0.30
CA HIS A 26 -14.49 2.68 -1.40
C HIS A 26 -13.44 1.65 -1.85
N PHE A 27 -13.40 0.51 -1.19
CA PHE A 27 -12.33 -0.47 -1.40
C PHE A 27 -12.29 -1.00 -2.83
N GLU A 28 -13.44 -1.29 -3.39
CA GLU A 28 -13.49 -1.82 -4.76
C GLU A 28 -12.83 -0.86 -5.74
N GLU A 29 -13.20 0.41 -5.67
CA GLU A 29 -12.67 1.42 -6.58
C GLU A 29 -11.21 1.76 -6.26
N ASP A 30 -10.93 1.99 -4.99
CA ASP A 30 -9.62 2.49 -4.57
C ASP A 30 -8.53 1.44 -4.63
N VAL A 31 -8.87 0.17 -4.51
CA VAL A 31 -7.90 -0.91 -4.43
C VAL A 31 -8.04 -1.90 -5.58
N VAL A 32 -9.20 -2.54 -5.70
CA VAL A 32 -9.36 -3.63 -6.66
C VAL A 32 -9.25 -3.11 -8.09
N ASP A 33 -10.04 -2.10 -8.42
CA ASP A 33 -10.00 -1.52 -9.77
C ASP A 33 -8.67 -0.84 -10.05
N ALA A 34 -8.15 -0.09 -9.09
CA ALA A 34 -6.88 0.61 -9.25
C ALA A 34 -5.73 -0.36 -9.49
N SER A 35 -5.81 -1.57 -8.91
CA SER A 35 -4.74 -2.57 -9.03
C SER A 35 -4.60 -3.13 -10.44
N ARG A 36 -5.54 -2.83 -11.33
CA ARG A 36 -5.43 -3.25 -12.73
C ARG A 36 -4.46 -2.39 -13.51
N GLN A 37 -4.07 -1.25 -12.96
CA GLN A 37 -3.18 -0.31 -13.63
C GLN A 37 -1.85 -0.13 -12.92
N ARG A 38 -1.78 -0.50 -11.64
CA ARG A 38 -0.58 -0.34 -10.82
C ARG A 38 -0.69 -1.26 -9.61
N LEU A 39 0.41 -1.49 -8.92
CA LEU A 39 0.36 -2.25 -7.68
C LEU A 39 -0.29 -1.41 -6.59
N VAL A 40 -1.11 -2.04 -5.76
CA VAL A 40 -1.71 -1.38 -4.59
C VAL A 40 -1.40 -2.21 -3.36
N LEU A 41 -0.66 -1.62 -2.43
CA LEU A 41 -0.47 -2.20 -1.11
C LEU A 41 -1.65 -1.79 -0.24
N VAL A 42 -2.16 -2.72 0.55
CA VAL A 42 -3.21 -2.43 1.53
C VAL A 42 -2.64 -2.70 2.90
N ASP A 43 -2.56 -1.65 3.73
CA ASP A 43 -2.08 -1.75 5.11
C ASP A 43 -3.30 -1.84 6.03
N LEU A 44 -3.56 -3.05 6.53
CA LEU A 44 -4.62 -3.28 7.51
C LEU A 44 -4.02 -3.02 8.89
N TRP A 45 -4.48 -1.96 9.54
CA TRP A 45 -3.88 -1.50 10.79
C TRP A 45 -4.92 -1.07 11.80
N ALA A 46 -4.51 -0.96 13.06
CA ALA A 46 -5.36 -0.48 14.13
C ALA A 46 -4.57 0.48 15.01
N ASP A 47 -5.28 1.44 15.60
CA ASP A 47 -4.64 2.47 16.42
C ASP A 47 -3.94 1.91 17.64
N TRP A 48 -4.47 0.83 18.22
CA TRP A 48 -3.90 0.18 19.41
C TRP A 48 -2.70 -0.72 19.10
N CYS A 49 -2.35 -0.86 17.83
CA CYS A 49 -1.35 -1.83 17.39
C CYS A 49 0.02 -1.17 17.32
N GLY A 50 0.92 -1.50 18.24
CA GLY A 50 2.27 -0.95 18.27
C GLY A 50 3.07 -1.22 17.00
N PRO A 51 3.15 -2.49 16.54
CA PRO A 51 3.87 -2.78 15.30
C PRO A 51 3.33 -2.05 14.08
N CYS A 52 2.02 -1.74 14.05
CA CYS A 52 1.44 -0.94 12.96
C CYS A 52 2.07 0.44 12.90
N HIS A 53 2.29 1.05 14.06
CA HIS A 53 2.90 2.37 14.14
C HIS A 53 4.39 2.36 13.78
N HIS A 54 5.06 1.22 13.93
CA HIS A 54 6.43 1.05 13.47
C HIS A 54 6.52 0.94 11.95
N LEU A 55 5.56 0.23 11.36
CA LEU A 55 5.58 0.00 9.92
C LEU A 55 5.13 1.21 9.13
N ALA A 56 4.20 2.00 9.66
CA ALA A 56 3.59 3.12 8.94
C ALA A 56 4.62 4.09 8.34
N PRO A 57 5.63 4.58 9.09
CA PRO A 57 6.60 5.50 8.49
C PRO A 57 7.48 4.84 7.43
N ILE A 58 7.72 3.53 7.55
CA ILE A 58 8.50 2.81 6.55
C ILE A 58 7.73 2.76 5.24
N LEU A 59 6.45 2.38 5.30
CA LEU A 59 5.61 2.35 4.10
C LEU A 59 5.46 3.73 3.48
N ALA A 60 5.26 4.75 4.31
CA ALA A 60 5.09 6.13 3.83
C ALA A 60 6.35 6.66 3.14
N ARG A 61 7.52 6.15 3.52
CA ARG A 61 8.78 6.55 2.89
C ARG A 61 9.05 5.76 1.61
N VAL A 62 8.75 4.46 1.62
CA VAL A 62 9.08 3.57 0.52
C VAL A 62 8.17 3.77 -0.68
N VAL A 63 6.86 3.80 -0.44
CA VAL A 63 5.88 3.78 -1.54
C VAL A 63 6.02 4.96 -2.50
N PRO A 64 6.19 6.21 -2.03
CA PRO A 64 6.33 7.33 -2.97
C PRO A 64 7.53 7.23 -3.90
N ASP A 65 8.57 6.50 -3.52
CA ASP A 65 9.78 6.35 -4.35
C ASP A 65 9.51 5.62 -5.66
N TYR A 66 8.38 4.93 -5.76
CA TYR A 66 8.02 4.20 -6.98
C TYR A 66 7.27 5.05 -8.00
N GLY A 67 7.06 6.33 -7.70
CA GLY A 67 6.60 7.30 -8.68
C GLY A 67 5.22 7.04 -9.26
N GLY A 68 4.32 6.45 -8.48
CA GLY A 68 2.96 6.18 -8.94
C GLY A 68 2.74 4.78 -9.48
N ARG A 69 3.81 4.00 -9.66
CA ARG A 69 3.65 2.59 -10.04
C ARG A 69 3.13 1.75 -8.88
N VAL A 70 3.22 2.26 -7.68
CA VAL A 70 2.77 1.60 -6.46
C VAL A 70 1.99 2.62 -5.63
N ARG A 71 0.86 2.20 -5.09
CA ARG A 71 0.08 3.02 -4.15
C ARG A 71 -0.10 2.27 -2.84
N LEU A 72 -0.31 3.03 -1.78
CA LEU A 72 -0.58 2.48 -0.46
C LEU A 72 -1.96 2.94 0.00
N ALA A 73 -2.86 2.00 0.16
CA ALA A 73 -4.19 2.22 0.71
C ALA A 73 -4.18 1.79 2.17
N LYS A 74 -4.44 2.71 3.07
CA LYS A 74 -4.44 2.44 4.50
C LYS A 74 -5.87 2.18 4.96
N VAL A 75 -6.08 1.08 5.66
CA VAL A 75 -7.39 0.70 6.17
C VAL A 75 -7.29 0.54 7.68
N GLU A 76 -7.94 1.46 8.41
CA GLU A 76 -8.02 1.33 9.87
C GLU A 76 -9.17 0.38 10.18
N VAL A 77 -8.84 -0.81 10.65
CA VAL A 77 -9.82 -1.90 10.73
C VAL A 77 -10.93 -1.66 11.74
N ASP A 78 -10.69 -0.81 12.74
CA ASP A 78 -11.72 -0.53 13.76
C ASP A 78 -12.70 0.56 13.34
N GLU A 79 -12.47 1.20 12.19
CA GLU A 79 -13.40 2.24 11.74
C GLU A 79 -14.52 1.64 10.91
N GLY A 80 -15.76 2.06 11.21
CA GLY A 80 -16.93 1.63 10.47
C GLY A 80 -16.97 0.12 10.30
N ASP A 81 -17.14 -0.32 9.06
CA ASP A 81 -17.23 -1.75 8.73
C ASP A 81 -15.91 -2.31 8.19
N ASN A 82 -14.80 -1.61 8.39
CA ASN A 82 -13.53 -1.97 7.78
C ASN A 82 -13.00 -3.33 8.23
N MET A 83 -13.38 -3.81 9.41
CA MET A 83 -12.93 -5.14 9.86
C MET A 83 -13.39 -6.23 8.90
N LYS A 84 -14.44 -6.00 8.13
CA LYS A 84 -14.90 -6.95 7.13
C LYS A 84 -13.85 -7.18 6.04
N ILE A 85 -13.06 -6.15 5.73
CA ILE A 85 -11.97 -6.30 4.75
C ILE A 85 -10.95 -7.30 5.30
N ALA A 86 -10.57 -7.15 6.57
CA ALA A 86 -9.63 -8.07 7.21
C ALA A 86 -10.18 -9.49 7.23
N GLY A 87 -11.45 -9.64 7.58
CA GLY A 87 -12.08 -10.95 7.63
C GLY A 87 -12.12 -11.64 6.28
N ARG A 88 -12.48 -10.90 5.23
CA ARG A 88 -12.56 -11.44 3.86
C ARG A 88 -11.19 -11.91 3.36
N ASN A 89 -10.13 -11.31 3.87
CA ASN A 89 -8.77 -11.63 3.43
C ASN A 89 -8.04 -12.56 4.40
N GLY A 90 -8.72 -13.05 5.41
CA GLY A 90 -8.14 -13.99 6.36
C GLY A 90 -7.02 -13.42 7.21
N ALA A 91 -7.05 -12.12 7.48
CA ALA A 91 -6.05 -11.49 8.32
C ALA A 91 -6.24 -11.93 9.77
N ARG A 92 -5.16 -12.37 10.41
CA ARG A 92 -5.22 -12.90 11.76
C ARG A 92 -4.55 -12.01 12.79
N GLY A 93 -3.92 -10.94 12.35
CA GLY A 93 -3.25 -10.01 13.22
C GLY A 93 -2.85 -8.79 12.43
N PHE A 94 -2.30 -7.80 13.13
CA PHE A 94 -1.98 -6.53 12.50
C PHE A 94 -0.56 -6.11 12.87
N PRO A 95 0.14 -5.43 11.95
CA PRO A 95 -0.34 -5.10 10.60
C PRO A 95 -0.34 -6.33 9.69
N THR A 96 -1.28 -6.36 8.77
CA THR A 96 -1.26 -7.27 7.64
C THR A 96 -1.22 -6.41 6.40
N VAL A 97 -0.24 -6.64 5.54
CA VAL A 97 -0.10 -5.90 4.30
C VAL A 97 -0.40 -6.84 3.14
N LEU A 98 -1.38 -6.46 2.32
CA LEU A 98 -1.77 -7.22 1.14
C LEU A 98 -1.24 -6.50 -0.09
N LEU A 99 -0.83 -7.27 -1.10
CA LEU A 99 -0.44 -6.69 -2.38
C LEU A 99 -1.46 -7.08 -3.44
N TYR A 100 -2.13 -6.08 -3.99
CA TYR A 100 -3.10 -6.28 -5.07
C TYR A 100 -2.45 -6.01 -6.42
N LYS A 101 -2.71 -6.91 -7.36
CA LYS A 101 -2.27 -6.78 -8.74
C LYS A 101 -3.33 -7.40 -9.63
N ASP A 102 -3.75 -6.66 -10.67
CA ASP A 102 -4.77 -7.12 -11.63
C ASP A 102 -6.06 -7.58 -10.95
N GLY A 103 -6.46 -6.88 -9.91
CA GLY A 103 -7.72 -7.12 -9.23
C GLY A 103 -7.72 -8.16 -8.14
N ALA A 104 -6.58 -8.75 -7.80
CA ALA A 104 -6.50 -9.82 -6.82
C ALA A 104 -5.27 -9.69 -5.93
N VAL A 105 -5.36 -10.30 -4.74
CA VAL A 105 -4.22 -10.39 -3.83
C VAL A 105 -3.23 -11.39 -4.39
N VAL A 106 -2.00 -10.95 -4.62
CA VAL A 106 -0.94 -11.83 -5.15
C VAL A 106 0.14 -12.12 -4.11
N ASP A 107 0.20 -11.37 -3.02
CA ASP A 107 1.19 -11.59 -1.98
C ASP A 107 0.76 -10.88 -0.70
N ARG A 108 1.36 -11.26 0.42
CA ARG A 108 1.09 -10.60 1.70
C ARG A 108 2.24 -10.81 2.67
N PHE A 109 2.32 -9.92 3.67
CA PHE A 109 3.18 -10.17 4.82
C PHE A 109 2.50 -9.67 6.08
N HIS A 110 3.02 -10.11 7.23
CA HIS A 110 2.49 -9.77 8.54
C HIS A 110 3.60 -9.17 9.40
N GLY A 111 3.21 -8.22 10.24
CA GLY A 111 4.13 -7.63 11.19
C GLY A 111 4.95 -6.50 10.62
N ALA A 112 5.66 -5.81 11.50
CA ALA A 112 6.51 -4.69 11.11
C ALA A 112 7.80 -5.24 10.51
N LYS A 113 8.00 -4.99 9.23
CA LYS A 113 9.18 -5.44 8.50
C LYS A 113 10.10 -4.25 8.22
N PRO A 114 11.41 -4.47 8.14
CA PRO A 114 12.33 -3.39 7.83
C PRO A 114 12.19 -2.93 6.37
N GLU A 115 12.76 -1.77 6.09
CA GLU A 115 12.61 -1.14 4.80
C GLU A 115 13.06 -2.03 3.64
N HIS A 116 14.20 -2.73 3.79
CA HIS A 116 14.70 -3.57 2.70
C HIS A 116 13.76 -4.73 2.38
N PHE A 117 13.07 -5.25 3.41
CA PHE A 117 12.07 -6.30 3.17
C PHE A 117 10.91 -5.76 2.34
N VAL A 118 10.43 -4.55 2.68
CA VAL A 118 9.31 -3.94 1.97
C VAL A 118 9.68 -3.67 0.51
N ARG A 119 10.89 -3.16 0.28
CA ARG A 119 11.34 -2.89 -1.10
C ARG A 119 11.46 -4.18 -1.91
N ASP A 120 12.05 -5.22 -1.34
CA ASP A 120 12.16 -6.51 -2.04
C ASP A 120 10.77 -7.09 -2.33
N PHE A 121 9.86 -6.96 -1.39
CA PHE A 121 8.49 -7.42 -1.53
C PHE A 121 7.80 -6.75 -2.72
N ILE A 122 7.95 -5.45 -2.85
CA ILE A 122 7.36 -4.70 -3.98
C ILE A 122 8.08 -5.03 -5.28
N ASP A 123 9.41 -5.02 -5.26
CA ASP A 123 10.20 -5.13 -6.48
C ASP A 123 9.95 -6.42 -7.23
N ARG A 124 9.75 -7.53 -6.50
CA ARG A 124 9.55 -8.80 -7.19
C ARG A 124 8.20 -8.88 -7.93
N HIS A 125 7.30 -7.95 -7.68
CA HIS A 125 6.01 -7.91 -8.37
C HIS A 125 5.92 -6.80 -9.41
N LEU A 126 6.93 -5.95 -9.52
CA LEU A 126 6.98 -4.91 -10.54
C LEU A 126 7.44 -5.45 -11.88
N GLU A 127 8.17 -6.53 -11.86
CA GLU A 127 8.63 -7.15 -13.09
C GLU A 127 7.44 -7.79 -13.78
N ALA A 128 7.20 -7.39 -14.97
CA ALA A 128 6.05 -7.85 -15.71
C ALA A 128 6.19 -9.28 -16.19
#